data_306a0ccb0670034e35fe36f2a40247d7
#
_entry.id   306a0ccb0670034e35fe36f2a40247d7
#
_cell.length_a   1.000
_cell.length_b   1.000
_cell.length_c   1.000
_cell.angle_alpha   90.00
_cell.angle_beta   90.00
_cell.angle_gamma   90.00
#
_symmetry.space_group_name_H-M   'P 1'
#
loop_
_entity.id
_entity.type
_entity.pdbx_description
1 polymer ?
#
loop_
_entity_poly.entity_id
_entity_poly.type
_entity_poly.pdbx_seq_one_letter_code
_entity_poly.pdbx_strand_id
1 'polypeptide(L)'
;MASYVTSSVWSASLTLLFLCIYVGADTPANCTYEEISGSWLFSIGEGGHDNTIDCSSFKPVSELQVTLLFPDVAVDSEGNVGFWTLIYNQGFEVKINGVVYFAFSAYEKSGEKVISLCDKTLNGWSHPAKGYHAENWACYSGKKVLRKVPPKLQDLRPLLRDNRKFVPNQEFVDQINNAQSSWKAVVYEHYSGMTVAQLIAHAGGPNRLNFPKPSQPTEADLLKAKVLPDEFDWRDVDGKNYVSPIRNQGACGSCYAFATAAMFEARVRVMSNATKTPVFSPQDIVSCSEYAQGCEGGFPYLISKYAQDFGLVDEECFPYEGKDSPCNEKKCSRQFGTGYHYIGGFYGACNEELMRIELVKNGPISVAFEVYSDFFNYKGGI
;
A
#
# COMPACT_ATOMS: atom_id res chain seq x y z
N MET A 1 -2.29 59.71 53.65
CA MET A 1 -1.45 58.54 53.73
C MET A 1 -2.28 57.43 53.18
N ALA A 2 -2.10 57.07 51.94
CA ALA A 2 -2.80 56.00 51.27
C ALA A 2 -1.74 55.09 50.66
N SER A 3 -1.68 53.83 51.12
CA SER A 3 -0.76 52.81 50.64
C SER A 3 -1.40 52.05 49.46
N TYR A 4 -0.77 52.10 48.33
CA TYR A 4 -1.13 51.27 47.18
C TYR A 4 -0.47 49.87 47.32
N VAL A 5 -1.31 48.82 47.29
CA VAL A 5 -0.89 47.45 47.15
C VAL A 5 -1.03 47.06 45.66
N THR A 6 0.07 46.84 45.02
CA THR A 6 0.10 46.32 43.66
C THR A 6 0.07 44.80 43.69
N SER A 7 -1.02 44.19 43.22
CA SER A 7 -1.11 42.76 42.97
C SER A 7 -0.58 42.44 41.56
N SER A 8 0.54 41.76 41.48
CA SER A 8 1.07 41.18 40.23
C SER A 8 0.33 39.91 39.88
N VAL A 9 -0.46 39.97 38.79
CA VAL A 9 -1.09 38.82 38.17
C VAL A 9 -0.06 38.13 37.28
N TRP A 10 0.38 36.95 37.67
CA TRP A 10 1.18 36.09 36.80
C TRP A 10 0.24 35.39 35.82
N SER A 11 0.29 35.81 34.56
CA SER A 11 -0.35 35.13 33.46
C SER A 11 0.55 33.96 33.05
N ALA A 12 0.13 32.75 33.43
CA ALA A 12 0.74 31.54 32.93
C ALA A 12 0.25 31.30 31.50
N SER A 13 1.05 31.67 30.51
CA SER A 13 0.84 31.27 29.12
C SER A 13 1.09 29.78 29.00
N LEU A 14 0.02 29.00 28.90
CA LEU A 14 0.05 27.60 28.54
C LEU A 14 0.40 27.51 27.06
N THR A 15 1.69 27.37 26.74
CA THR A 15 2.15 27.07 25.40
C THR A 15 1.79 25.59 25.11
N LEU A 16 0.65 25.36 24.47
CA LEU A 16 0.36 24.04 23.86
C LEU A 16 1.43 23.81 22.77
N LEU A 17 2.44 23.02 23.10
CA LEU A 17 3.28 22.38 22.08
C LEU A 17 2.40 21.38 21.31
N PHE A 18 1.92 21.81 20.16
CA PHE A 18 1.50 20.87 19.13
C PHE A 18 2.75 20.12 18.67
N LEU A 19 2.97 18.93 19.22
CA LEU A 19 3.82 17.96 18.60
C LEU A 19 3.13 17.55 17.28
N CYS A 20 3.49 18.22 16.20
CA CYS A 20 3.31 17.64 14.87
C CYS A 20 4.12 16.36 14.86
N ILE A 21 3.45 15.22 15.07
CA ILE A 21 4.01 13.92 14.75
C ILE A 21 4.08 13.91 13.23
N TYR A 22 5.25 14.21 12.68
CA TYR A 22 5.56 13.89 11.30
C TYR A 22 5.54 12.36 11.19
N VAL A 23 4.43 11.82 10.74
CA VAL A 23 4.32 10.45 10.28
C VAL A 23 5.07 10.41 8.96
N GLY A 24 6.25 9.82 8.93
CA GLY A 24 7.05 9.68 7.71
C GLY A 24 6.40 8.65 6.77
N ALA A 25 6.62 8.86 5.48
CA ALA A 25 6.14 8.06 4.36
C ALA A 25 6.32 6.57 4.60
N ASP A 26 5.27 5.79 4.37
CA ASP A 26 5.20 4.34 4.53
C ASP A 26 5.58 3.84 5.94
N THR A 27 5.07 2.69 6.37
CA THR A 27 5.67 2.03 7.53
C THR A 27 7.13 1.73 7.18
N PRO A 28 8.10 2.35 7.85
CA PRO A 28 9.47 2.32 7.40
C PRO A 28 10.19 1.01 7.70
N ALA A 29 9.48 -0.02 8.16
CA ALA A 29 10.02 -1.34 8.36
C ALA A 29 10.44 -1.97 7.02
N ASN A 30 11.55 -2.71 7.02
CA ASN A 30 12.06 -3.40 5.84
C ASN A 30 12.55 -4.79 6.25
N CYS A 31 11.63 -5.76 6.29
CA CYS A 31 11.84 -7.13 6.73
C CYS A 31 11.64 -8.10 5.58
N THR A 32 12.69 -8.82 5.21
CA THR A 32 12.69 -9.78 4.10
C THR A 32 12.03 -11.12 4.49
N TYR A 33 11.75 -11.96 3.49
CA TYR A 33 11.26 -13.33 3.72
C TYR A 33 12.15 -14.13 4.67
N GLU A 34 13.47 -14.02 4.54
CA GLU A 34 14.43 -14.73 5.39
C GLU A 34 14.32 -14.28 6.86
N GLU A 35 14.08 -12.99 7.06
CA GLU A 35 13.94 -12.40 8.40
C GLU A 35 12.58 -12.71 9.04
N ILE A 36 11.51 -12.84 8.26
CA ILE A 36 10.15 -13.14 8.77
C ILE A 36 9.90 -14.65 8.91
N SER A 37 10.40 -15.49 7.99
CA SER A 37 10.20 -16.94 8.05
C SER A 37 10.61 -17.54 9.40
N GLY A 38 9.91 -18.57 9.87
CA GLY A 38 10.15 -19.27 11.12
C GLY A 38 8.95 -19.25 12.06
N SER A 39 9.16 -19.61 13.32
CA SER A 39 8.09 -19.80 14.30
C SER A 39 7.75 -18.50 15.03
N TRP A 40 6.46 -18.20 15.07
CA TRP A 40 5.85 -17.02 15.68
C TRP A 40 4.84 -17.43 16.74
N LEU A 41 4.71 -16.62 17.78
CA LEU A 41 3.62 -16.64 18.74
C LEU A 41 2.74 -15.42 18.48
N PHE A 42 1.49 -15.65 18.13
CA PHE A 42 0.47 -14.61 17.98
C PHE A 42 -0.31 -14.52 19.28
N SER A 43 -0.31 -13.36 19.91
CA SER A 43 -1.13 -13.04 21.07
C SER A 43 -2.39 -12.34 20.56
N ILE A 44 -3.57 -12.89 20.84
CA ILE A 44 -4.85 -12.51 20.24
C ILE A 44 -5.77 -11.98 21.33
N GLY A 45 -6.40 -10.83 21.08
CA GLY A 45 -7.39 -10.20 21.95
C GLY A 45 -8.77 -10.85 21.87
N GLU A 46 -9.71 -10.29 22.62
CA GLU A 46 -11.11 -10.72 22.57
C GLU A 46 -11.71 -10.45 21.17
N GLY A 47 -12.42 -11.45 20.65
CA GLY A 47 -13.14 -11.36 19.38
C GLY A 47 -14.55 -10.79 19.56
N GLY A 48 -15.32 -10.78 18.45
CA GLY A 48 -16.72 -10.34 18.46
C GLY A 48 -16.89 -8.85 18.13
N HIS A 49 -15.81 -8.17 17.76
CA HIS A 49 -15.85 -6.78 17.33
C HIS A 49 -16.16 -6.68 15.81
N ASP A 50 -16.53 -5.51 15.37
CA ASP A 50 -16.58 -5.13 13.96
C ASP A 50 -15.24 -4.57 13.48
N ASN A 51 -15.17 -4.13 12.24
CA ASN A 51 -13.97 -3.60 11.61
C ASN A 51 -13.53 -2.21 12.10
N THR A 52 -14.26 -1.62 13.06
CA THR A 52 -13.92 -0.32 13.68
C THR A 52 -13.12 -0.48 14.98
N ILE A 53 -12.76 -1.71 15.37
CA ILE A 53 -12.00 -1.98 16.59
C ILE A 53 -10.66 -1.23 16.60
N ASP A 54 -10.40 -0.48 17.67
CA ASP A 54 -9.11 0.16 17.93
C ASP A 54 -8.12 -0.83 18.55
N CYS A 55 -7.08 -1.15 17.80
CA CYS A 55 -5.99 -2.03 18.23
C CYS A 55 -4.74 -1.29 18.74
N SER A 56 -4.82 -0.01 19.04
CA SER A 56 -3.71 0.75 19.63
C SER A 56 -3.20 0.11 20.94
N SER A 57 -4.12 -0.51 21.69
CA SER A 57 -3.81 -1.34 22.86
C SER A 57 -4.86 -2.44 23.03
N PHE A 58 -4.44 -3.63 23.45
CA PHE A 58 -5.37 -4.73 23.75
C PHE A 58 -4.78 -5.68 24.81
N LYS A 59 -5.65 -6.47 25.44
CA LYS A 59 -5.26 -7.52 26.37
C LYS A 59 -5.40 -8.86 25.68
N PRO A 60 -4.33 -9.67 25.57
CA PRO A 60 -4.41 -11.00 24.99
C PRO A 60 -5.30 -11.93 25.83
N VAL A 61 -6.14 -12.71 25.18
CA VAL A 61 -7.01 -13.74 25.79
C VAL A 61 -6.69 -15.14 25.25
N SER A 62 -6.01 -15.22 24.11
CA SER A 62 -5.56 -16.48 23.52
C SER A 62 -4.24 -16.32 22.78
N GLU A 63 -3.61 -17.45 22.45
CA GLU A 63 -2.35 -17.50 21.72
C GLU A 63 -2.43 -18.53 20.60
N LEU A 64 -1.75 -18.24 19.49
CA LEU A 64 -1.58 -19.16 18.37
C LEU A 64 -0.08 -19.23 18.02
N GLN A 65 0.49 -20.43 18.09
CA GLN A 65 1.82 -20.65 17.55
C GLN A 65 1.74 -21.08 16.10
N VAL A 66 2.44 -20.34 15.22
CA VAL A 66 2.45 -20.59 13.77
C VAL A 66 3.87 -20.57 13.24
N THR A 67 4.21 -21.48 12.34
CA THR A 67 5.49 -21.50 11.64
C THR A 67 5.27 -21.08 10.18
N LEU A 68 5.97 -20.03 9.77
CA LEU A 68 5.93 -19.46 8.43
C LEU A 68 7.07 -20.05 7.59
N LEU A 69 6.72 -20.85 6.59
CA LEU A 69 7.65 -21.53 5.70
C LEU A 69 7.66 -20.83 4.33
N PHE A 70 8.84 -20.52 3.83
CA PHE A 70 8.99 -19.94 2.49
C PHE A 70 8.53 -20.93 1.39
N PRO A 71 7.84 -20.50 0.34
CA PRO A 71 7.51 -19.08 0.09
C PRO A 71 6.22 -18.60 0.76
N ASP A 72 5.22 -19.47 1.03
CA ASP A 72 3.86 -19.05 1.31
C ASP A 72 3.06 -19.98 2.24
N VAL A 73 3.70 -20.97 2.87
CA VAL A 73 3.02 -21.95 3.72
C VAL A 73 3.10 -21.55 5.19
N ALA A 74 1.94 -21.50 5.87
CA ALA A 74 1.84 -21.37 7.32
C ALA A 74 1.39 -22.70 7.93
N VAL A 75 1.98 -23.08 9.07
CA VAL A 75 1.63 -24.32 9.80
C VAL A 75 1.52 -23.99 11.27
N ASP A 76 0.39 -24.36 11.91
CA ASP A 76 0.24 -24.18 13.36
C ASP A 76 0.79 -25.37 14.18
N SER A 77 0.70 -25.26 15.50
CA SER A 77 1.17 -26.31 16.43
C SER A 77 0.38 -27.62 16.35
N GLU A 78 -0.82 -27.61 15.79
CA GLU A 78 -1.68 -28.79 15.60
C GLU A 78 -1.47 -29.44 14.23
N GLY A 79 -0.65 -28.82 13.36
CA GLY A 79 -0.36 -29.30 12.02
C GLY A 79 -1.36 -28.82 10.96
N ASN A 80 -2.25 -27.89 11.28
CA ASN A 80 -3.11 -27.27 10.28
C ASN A 80 -2.27 -26.41 9.34
N VAL A 81 -2.56 -26.50 8.04
CA VAL A 81 -1.84 -25.80 6.99
C VAL A 81 -2.65 -24.62 6.51
N GLY A 82 -1.98 -23.49 6.38
CA GLY A 82 -2.52 -22.23 5.88
C GLY A 82 -1.57 -21.57 4.89
N PHE A 83 -1.85 -20.32 4.59
CA PHE A 83 -1.11 -19.48 3.65
C PHE A 83 -0.51 -18.27 4.37
N TRP A 84 0.64 -17.78 3.89
CA TRP A 84 1.14 -16.48 4.30
C TRP A 84 1.88 -15.78 3.16
N THR A 85 1.98 -14.47 3.24
CA THR A 85 2.77 -13.68 2.30
C THR A 85 3.33 -12.44 2.97
N LEU A 86 4.50 -11.99 2.52
CA LEU A 86 4.97 -10.63 2.81
C LEU A 86 4.12 -9.60 2.09
N ILE A 87 4.08 -8.40 2.64
CA ILE A 87 3.52 -7.21 2.03
C ILE A 87 4.63 -6.17 1.93
N TYR A 88 5.29 -6.12 0.77
CA TYR A 88 6.35 -5.18 0.42
C TYR A 88 7.47 -5.02 1.49
N ASN A 89 7.84 -6.08 2.19
CA ASN A 89 8.79 -6.09 3.30
C ASN A 89 8.36 -5.25 4.53
N GLN A 90 7.16 -4.71 4.58
CA GLN A 90 6.70 -3.86 5.68
C GLN A 90 5.81 -4.56 6.68
N GLY A 91 5.22 -5.65 6.28
CA GLY A 91 4.35 -6.48 7.11
C GLY A 91 4.11 -7.82 6.45
N PHE A 92 3.21 -8.59 7.02
CA PHE A 92 2.81 -9.87 6.45
C PHE A 92 1.38 -10.22 6.81
N GLU A 93 0.77 -11.02 5.96
CA GLU A 93 -0.57 -11.59 6.17
C GLU A 93 -0.46 -13.09 6.31
N VAL A 94 -1.22 -13.66 7.26
CA VAL A 94 -1.34 -15.12 7.47
C VAL A 94 -2.81 -15.50 7.42
N LYS A 95 -3.15 -16.53 6.64
CA LYS A 95 -4.50 -17.11 6.58
C LYS A 95 -4.42 -18.55 7.06
N ILE A 96 -4.92 -18.83 8.22
CA ILE A 96 -4.90 -20.16 8.86
C ILE A 96 -6.15 -20.38 9.69
N ASN A 97 -6.65 -21.60 9.76
CA ASN A 97 -7.85 -21.97 10.55
C ASN A 97 -9.09 -21.12 10.25
N GLY A 98 -9.22 -20.66 9.00
CA GLY A 98 -10.33 -19.79 8.59
C GLY A 98 -10.25 -18.36 9.08
N VAL A 99 -9.11 -17.92 9.63
CA VAL A 99 -8.84 -16.56 10.10
C VAL A 99 -7.71 -15.91 9.31
N VAL A 100 -7.85 -14.63 9.02
CA VAL A 100 -6.79 -13.76 8.49
C VAL A 100 -6.17 -12.99 9.64
N TYR A 101 -4.85 -12.95 9.70
CA TYR A 101 -4.05 -12.14 10.60
C TYR A 101 -3.20 -11.18 9.76
N PHE A 102 -3.32 -9.89 9.96
CA PHE A 102 -2.51 -8.87 9.28
C PHE A 102 -1.92 -7.88 10.28
N ALA A 103 -0.62 -7.64 10.21
CA ALA A 103 0.07 -6.57 10.91
C ALA A 103 1.31 -6.11 10.16
N PHE A 104 1.68 -4.86 10.39
CA PHE A 104 2.98 -4.34 10.00
C PHE A 104 4.09 -4.87 10.91
N SER A 105 5.29 -5.04 10.38
CA SER A 105 6.49 -5.32 11.17
C SER A 105 6.80 -4.14 12.09
N ALA A 106 7.25 -4.42 13.29
CA ALA A 106 7.58 -3.38 14.25
C ALA A 106 8.85 -2.61 13.84
N TYR A 107 8.93 -1.36 14.25
CA TYR A 107 10.07 -0.50 14.04
C TYR A 107 10.20 0.54 15.15
N GLU A 108 11.41 1.08 15.28
CA GLU A 108 11.70 2.23 16.12
C GLU A 108 12.19 3.37 15.25
N LYS A 109 11.70 4.59 15.50
CA LYS A 109 12.09 5.79 14.74
C LYS A 109 12.72 6.81 15.68
N SER A 110 13.93 7.28 15.32
CA SER A 110 14.63 8.37 16.02
C SER A 110 15.08 9.40 14.99
N GLY A 111 14.31 10.47 14.85
CA GLY A 111 14.46 11.43 13.76
C GLY A 111 14.25 10.73 12.41
N GLU A 112 15.28 10.74 11.56
CA GLU A 112 15.26 10.12 10.24
C GLU A 112 15.93 8.72 10.21
N LYS A 113 16.33 8.22 11.36
CA LYS A 113 16.83 6.86 11.51
C LYS A 113 15.69 5.93 11.88
N VAL A 114 15.62 4.82 11.20
CA VAL A 114 14.63 3.77 11.42
C VAL A 114 15.36 2.46 11.72
N ILE A 115 14.89 1.77 12.74
CA ILE A 115 15.36 0.44 13.12
C ILE A 115 14.20 -0.52 12.92
N SER A 116 14.28 -1.41 11.93
CA SER A 116 13.30 -2.47 11.71
C SER A 116 13.49 -3.60 12.73
N LEU A 117 12.40 -4.02 13.35
CA LEU A 117 12.36 -5.08 14.35
C LEU A 117 11.62 -6.29 13.76
N CYS A 118 12.32 -7.06 12.92
CA CYS A 118 11.74 -8.13 12.13
C CYS A 118 11.40 -9.41 12.94
N ASP A 119 11.54 -9.36 14.24
CA ASP A 119 11.11 -10.39 15.19
C ASP A 119 9.81 -10.03 15.93
N LYS A 120 9.17 -8.91 15.58
CA LYS A 120 7.92 -8.44 16.19
C LYS A 120 7.01 -7.78 15.15
N THR A 121 5.72 -7.78 15.42
CA THR A 121 4.76 -6.92 14.71
C THR A 121 4.37 -5.71 15.55
N LEU A 122 3.85 -4.68 14.91
CA LEU A 122 2.94 -3.75 15.55
C LEU A 122 1.65 -4.50 15.91
N ASN A 123 0.76 -3.86 16.68
CA ASN A 123 -0.58 -4.38 16.82
C ASN A 123 -1.29 -4.36 15.46
N GLY A 124 -2.04 -5.38 15.18
CA GLY A 124 -2.76 -5.58 13.94
C GLY A 124 -4.11 -6.22 14.19
N TRP A 125 -4.72 -6.70 13.14
CA TRP A 125 -6.09 -7.19 13.13
C TRP A 125 -6.17 -8.64 12.70
N SER A 126 -7.12 -9.34 13.29
CA SER A 126 -7.55 -10.66 12.83
C SER A 126 -9.07 -10.68 12.62
N HIS A 127 -9.51 -11.39 11.60
CA HIS A 127 -10.93 -11.54 11.26
C HIS A 127 -11.15 -12.82 10.44
N PRO A 128 -12.40 -13.31 10.27
CA PRO A 128 -12.68 -14.47 9.43
C PRO A 128 -12.16 -14.32 8.00
N ALA A 129 -11.59 -15.39 7.45
CA ALA A 129 -10.99 -15.41 6.11
C ALA A 129 -12.02 -15.47 4.98
N LYS A 130 -13.29 -15.69 5.28
CA LYS A 130 -14.37 -15.83 4.28
C LYS A 130 -15.30 -14.63 4.33
N GLY A 131 -15.66 -14.16 3.13
CA GLY A 131 -16.65 -13.10 2.96
C GLY A 131 -16.02 -11.71 2.93
N TYR A 132 -16.88 -10.76 2.62
CA TYR A 132 -16.64 -9.32 2.75
C TYR A 132 -17.43 -8.83 3.96
N HIS A 133 -17.03 -7.68 4.50
CA HIS A 133 -17.67 -7.11 5.69
C HIS A 133 -17.69 -8.11 6.85
N ALA A 134 -16.52 -8.70 7.11
CA ALA A 134 -16.39 -9.73 8.15
C ALA A 134 -16.74 -9.17 9.53
N GLU A 135 -17.56 -9.90 10.26
CA GLU A 135 -17.79 -9.71 11.70
C GLU A 135 -16.73 -10.52 12.50
N ASN A 136 -16.72 -10.35 13.81
CA ASN A 136 -15.80 -11.06 14.71
C ASN A 136 -14.32 -10.68 14.52
N TRP A 137 -14.07 -9.38 14.51
CA TRP A 137 -12.71 -8.85 14.53
C TRP A 137 -12.09 -8.95 15.92
N ALA A 138 -10.76 -9.11 15.96
CA ALA A 138 -9.97 -9.05 17.17
C ALA A 138 -8.61 -8.41 16.87
N CYS A 139 -8.01 -7.79 17.89
CA CYS A 139 -6.63 -7.33 17.81
C CYS A 139 -5.66 -8.50 17.96
N TYR A 140 -4.50 -8.40 17.35
CA TYR A 140 -3.39 -9.34 17.61
C TYR A 140 -2.04 -8.66 17.51
N SER A 141 -1.02 -9.31 18.05
CA SER A 141 0.38 -8.98 17.82
C SER A 141 1.21 -10.25 17.71
N GLY A 142 2.30 -10.21 16.96
CA GLY A 142 3.17 -11.35 16.74
C GLY A 142 4.58 -11.13 17.30
N LYS A 143 5.17 -12.20 17.83
CA LYS A 143 6.56 -12.23 18.27
C LYS A 143 7.22 -13.54 17.85
N LYS A 144 8.45 -13.46 17.31
CA LYS A 144 9.25 -14.64 16.94
C LYS A 144 9.71 -15.42 18.15
N VAL A 145 9.54 -16.75 18.12
CA VAL A 145 9.82 -17.61 19.28
C VAL A 145 11.27 -18.11 19.29
N LEU A 146 11.83 -18.47 18.12
CA LEU A 146 13.08 -19.26 18.08
C LEU A 146 14.29 -18.55 17.49
N ARG A 147 14.16 -17.38 16.89
CA ARG A 147 15.29 -16.66 16.25
C ARG A 147 15.16 -15.17 16.44
N LYS A 148 16.05 -14.60 17.24
CA LYS A 148 16.20 -13.15 17.26
C LYS A 148 16.83 -12.70 15.94
N VAL A 149 16.15 -11.83 15.22
CA VAL A 149 16.68 -11.15 14.04
C VAL A 149 17.37 -9.88 14.52
N PRO A 150 18.63 -9.63 14.15
CA PRO A 150 19.30 -8.38 14.53
C PRO A 150 18.51 -7.16 13.99
N PRO A 151 18.38 -6.09 14.78
CA PRO A 151 17.75 -4.86 14.33
C PRO A 151 18.48 -4.30 13.10
N LYS A 152 17.73 -3.88 12.08
CA LYS A 152 18.26 -3.36 10.82
C LYS A 152 18.11 -1.85 10.78
N LEU A 153 19.22 -1.14 10.88
CA LEU A 153 19.25 0.33 10.80
C LEU A 153 19.13 0.81 9.37
N GLN A 154 18.22 1.72 9.13
CA GLN A 154 18.00 2.44 7.89
C GLN A 154 18.15 3.95 8.12
N ASP A 155 18.90 4.62 7.23
CA ASP A 155 19.06 6.07 7.25
C ASP A 155 18.32 6.68 6.04
N LEU A 156 17.25 7.39 6.30
CA LEU A 156 16.41 8.01 5.27
C LEU A 156 16.83 9.46 4.95
N ARG A 157 17.75 10.05 5.72
CA ARG A 157 18.14 11.47 5.60
C ARG A 157 18.49 11.94 4.20
N PRO A 158 19.26 11.17 3.39
CA PRO A 158 19.67 11.64 2.06
C PRO A 158 18.50 11.89 1.11
N LEU A 159 17.40 11.18 1.31
CA LEU A 159 16.22 11.26 0.44
C LEU A 159 15.20 12.30 0.91
N LEU A 160 15.01 12.40 2.22
CA LEU A 160 14.00 13.30 2.82
C LEU A 160 14.44 14.76 2.86
N ARG A 161 15.72 15.06 2.67
CA ARG A 161 16.29 16.41 2.72
C ARG A 161 16.79 16.96 1.40
N ASP A 162 16.47 16.32 0.29
CA ASP A 162 16.87 16.84 -1.00
C ASP A 162 16.00 18.03 -1.40
N ASN A 163 16.35 19.19 -0.86
CA ASN A 163 15.69 20.47 -1.14
C ASN A 163 16.16 21.11 -2.44
N ARG A 164 17.01 20.44 -3.23
CA ARG A 164 17.36 20.92 -4.58
C ARG A 164 16.08 21.04 -5.40
N LYS A 165 15.94 22.17 -6.08
CA LYS A 165 14.82 22.36 -6.99
C LYS A 165 15.03 21.51 -8.25
N PHE A 166 13.97 20.88 -8.68
CA PHE A 166 13.94 20.26 -10.00
C PHE A 166 13.94 21.36 -11.06
N VAL A 167 14.85 21.26 -11.99
CA VAL A 167 14.95 22.18 -13.13
C VAL A 167 14.65 21.37 -14.39
N PRO A 168 13.53 21.67 -15.09
CA PRO A 168 13.26 21.07 -16.38
C PRO A 168 14.43 21.26 -17.34
N ASN A 169 14.80 20.22 -18.05
CA ASN A 169 15.98 20.25 -18.94
C ASN A 169 15.57 19.82 -20.37
N GLN A 170 15.45 20.81 -21.26
CA GLN A 170 15.11 20.57 -22.67
C GLN A 170 16.19 19.76 -23.40
N GLU A 171 17.47 20.01 -23.12
CA GLU A 171 18.58 19.27 -23.74
C GLU A 171 18.51 17.77 -23.40
N PHE A 172 18.17 17.43 -22.14
CA PHE A 172 17.97 16.05 -21.72
C PHE A 172 16.79 15.39 -22.44
N VAL A 173 15.68 16.12 -22.61
CA VAL A 173 14.51 15.67 -23.37
C VAL A 173 14.88 15.42 -24.84
N ASP A 174 15.65 16.32 -25.46
CA ASP A 174 16.11 16.17 -26.84
C ASP A 174 17.06 14.96 -26.98
N GLN A 175 17.95 14.74 -26.02
CA GLN A 175 18.82 13.56 -25.99
C GLN A 175 18.00 12.27 -25.93
N ILE A 176 16.98 12.17 -25.08
CA ILE A 176 16.09 11.01 -25.01
C ILE A 176 15.40 10.78 -26.37
N ASN A 177 14.78 11.82 -26.92
CA ASN A 177 14.04 11.73 -28.17
C ASN A 177 14.91 11.38 -29.39
N ASN A 178 16.20 11.72 -29.35
CA ASN A 178 17.16 11.36 -30.39
C ASN A 178 17.75 9.97 -30.22
N ALA A 179 17.84 9.45 -28.98
CA ALA A 179 18.47 8.17 -28.69
C ALA A 179 17.54 6.97 -28.96
N GLN A 180 16.24 7.17 -28.96
CA GLN A 180 15.25 6.11 -29.14
C GLN A 180 13.96 6.67 -29.76
N SER A 181 13.08 5.78 -30.27
CA SER A 181 11.81 6.12 -30.92
C SER A 181 10.58 5.42 -30.32
N SER A 182 10.77 4.54 -29.33
CA SER A 182 9.69 3.76 -28.75
C SER A 182 8.73 4.62 -27.91
N TRP A 183 9.25 5.68 -27.27
CA TRP A 183 8.45 6.63 -26.51
C TRP A 183 8.90 8.08 -26.73
N LYS A 184 8.07 9.03 -26.33
CA LYS A 184 8.37 10.47 -26.42
C LYS A 184 8.54 11.10 -25.05
N ALA A 185 9.57 11.91 -24.92
CA ALA A 185 9.83 12.79 -23.79
C ALA A 185 9.39 14.23 -24.10
N VAL A 186 8.91 14.96 -23.08
CA VAL A 186 8.62 16.40 -23.12
C VAL A 186 9.01 17.03 -21.78
N VAL A 187 9.19 18.34 -21.79
CA VAL A 187 9.31 19.12 -20.55
C VAL A 187 7.91 19.39 -20.00
N TYR A 188 7.73 19.16 -18.70
CA TYR A 188 6.53 19.51 -17.97
C TYR A 188 6.80 20.65 -16.99
N GLU A 189 6.24 21.82 -17.26
CA GLU A 189 6.43 23.02 -16.44
C GLU A 189 5.85 22.88 -15.00
N HIS A 190 4.86 22.03 -14.79
CA HIS A 190 4.28 21.85 -13.46
C HIS A 190 5.23 21.21 -12.45
N TYR A 191 6.31 20.57 -12.89
CA TYR A 191 7.39 20.11 -12.01
C TYR A 191 8.39 21.22 -11.68
N SER A 192 8.35 22.33 -12.41
CA SER A 192 9.24 23.46 -12.18
C SER A 192 9.01 24.05 -10.78
N GLY A 193 10.09 24.16 -10.02
CA GLY A 193 10.04 24.66 -8.65
C GLY A 193 9.69 23.63 -7.56
N MET A 194 9.28 22.42 -7.90
CA MET A 194 9.23 21.32 -6.95
C MET A 194 10.64 20.94 -6.49
N THR A 195 10.77 20.51 -5.25
CA THR A 195 12.02 19.92 -4.76
C THR A 195 12.13 18.47 -5.18
N VAL A 196 13.35 17.93 -5.22
CA VAL A 196 13.57 16.49 -5.45
C VAL A 196 12.83 15.64 -4.40
N ALA A 197 12.81 16.08 -3.14
CA ALA A 197 12.05 15.42 -2.09
C ALA A 197 10.54 15.38 -2.40
N GLN A 198 9.97 16.48 -2.94
CA GLN A 198 8.57 16.52 -3.36
C GLN A 198 8.29 15.58 -4.54
N LEU A 199 9.21 15.48 -5.51
CA LEU A 199 9.09 14.52 -6.61
C LEU A 199 9.15 13.07 -6.12
N ILE A 200 10.04 12.77 -5.18
CA ILE A 200 10.13 11.45 -4.54
C ILE A 200 8.82 11.13 -3.82
N ALA A 201 8.26 12.07 -3.04
CA ALA A 201 6.98 11.89 -2.38
C ALA A 201 5.83 11.67 -3.40
N HIS A 202 5.83 12.43 -4.50
CA HIS A 202 4.86 12.26 -5.59
C HIS A 202 4.94 10.87 -6.24
N ALA A 203 6.13 10.27 -6.31
CA ALA A 203 6.36 8.92 -6.80
C ALA A 203 6.07 7.81 -5.76
N GLY A 204 5.45 8.12 -4.62
CA GLY A 204 5.09 7.14 -3.58
C GLY A 204 6.11 7.02 -2.44
N GLY A 205 7.03 7.99 -2.32
CA GLY A 205 7.98 8.08 -1.20
C GLY A 205 9.35 7.42 -1.43
N PRO A 206 10.27 7.55 -0.48
CA PRO A 206 11.64 7.05 -0.57
C PRO A 206 11.67 5.53 -0.31
N ASN A 207 11.26 4.75 -1.26
CA ASN A 207 11.23 3.31 -1.11
C ASN A 207 12.57 2.68 -1.48
N ARG A 208 13.28 2.08 -0.52
CA ARG A 208 14.50 1.30 -0.70
C ARG A 208 14.27 -0.18 -0.42
N LEU A 209 13.10 -0.69 -0.79
CA LEU A 209 12.80 -2.09 -0.59
C LEU A 209 13.68 -2.96 -1.49
N ASN A 210 14.21 -4.03 -0.93
CA ASN A 210 14.79 -5.10 -1.71
C ASN A 210 13.63 -5.88 -2.33
N PHE A 211 13.27 -5.54 -3.56
CA PHE A 211 12.24 -6.27 -4.28
C PHE A 211 12.69 -7.71 -4.54
N PRO A 212 11.82 -8.69 -4.35
CA PRO A 212 12.13 -10.05 -4.76
C PRO A 212 12.32 -10.09 -6.28
N LYS A 213 13.23 -10.94 -6.74
CA LYS A 213 13.41 -11.17 -8.17
C LYS A 213 12.15 -11.85 -8.72
N PRO A 214 11.73 -11.54 -9.96
CA PRO A 214 10.63 -12.25 -10.61
C PRO A 214 10.85 -13.76 -10.58
N SER A 215 9.76 -14.51 -10.36
CA SER A 215 9.80 -15.95 -10.43
C SER A 215 10.04 -16.42 -11.87
N GLN A 216 10.62 -17.59 -12.05
CA GLN A 216 10.68 -18.21 -13.38
C GLN A 216 9.30 -18.79 -13.73
N PRO A 217 8.81 -18.60 -14.97
CA PRO A 217 7.55 -19.19 -15.40
C PRO A 217 7.66 -20.72 -15.43
N THR A 218 6.59 -21.39 -15.05
CA THR A 218 6.47 -22.83 -15.21
C THR A 218 6.16 -23.18 -16.67
N GLU A 219 6.40 -24.43 -17.06
CA GLU A 219 5.99 -24.91 -18.39
C GLU A 219 4.49 -24.70 -18.65
N ALA A 220 3.66 -24.89 -17.62
CA ALA A 220 2.22 -24.66 -17.69
C ALA A 220 1.89 -23.18 -17.94
N ASP A 221 2.63 -22.24 -17.34
CA ASP A 221 2.45 -20.81 -17.57
C ASP A 221 2.85 -20.41 -18.99
N LEU A 222 3.97 -20.93 -19.48
CA LEU A 222 4.42 -20.72 -20.87
C LEU A 222 3.38 -21.23 -21.88
N LEU A 223 2.81 -22.42 -21.64
CA LEU A 223 1.76 -22.98 -22.51
C LEU A 223 0.50 -22.15 -22.53
N LYS A 224 0.06 -21.62 -21.35
CA LYS A 224 -1.10 -20.73 -21.25
C LYS A 224 -0.83 -19.38 -21.90
N ALA A 225 0.37 -18.82 -21.73
CA ALA A 225 0.74 -17.53 -22.31
C ALA A 225 0.85 -17.61 -23.85
N LYS A 226 1.26 -18.76 -24.41
CA LYS A 226 1.44 -18.95 -25.84
C LYS A 226 0.16 -18.80 -26.68
N VAL A 227 -1.00 -19.03 -26.08
CA VAL A 227 -2.31 -18.90 -26.75
C VAL A 227 -2.95 -17.53 -26.60
N LEU A 228 -2.30 -16.63 -25.89
CA LEU A 228 -2.77 -15.25 -25.77
C LEU A 228 -2.54 -14.47 -27.06
N PRO A 229 -3.34 -13.42 -27.32
CA PRO A 229 -3.09 -12.53 -28.45
C PRO A 229 -1.76 -11.78 -28.27
N ASP A 230 -1.11 -11.43 -29.40
CA ASP A 230 0.13 -10.65 -29.41
C ASP A 230 -0.10 -9.20 -28.91
N GLU A 231 -1.29 -8.64 -29.20
CA GLU A 231 -1.73 -7.32 -28.75
C GLU A 231 -3.08 -7.43 -28.06
N PHE A 232 -3.25 -6.72 -26.93
CA PHE A 232 -4.51 -6.70 -26.21
C PHE A 232 -4.68 -5.39 -25.45
N ASP A 233 -5.82 -4.72 -25.63
CA ASP A 233 -6.16 -3.46 -24.98
C ASP A 233 -7.59 -3.45 -24.47
N TRP A 234 -7.78 -3.37 -23.14
CA TRP A 234 -9.11 -3.28 -22.53
C TRP A 234 -9.85 -1.97 -22.85
N ARG A 235 -9.20 -0.98 -23.45
CA ARG A 235 -9.84 0.25 -23.94
C ARG A 235 -10.57 0.03 -25.26
N ASP A 236 -10.27 -1.06 -25.97
CA ASP A 236 -10.91 -1.43 -27.23
C ASP A 236 -10.99 -2.95 -27.39
N VAL A 237 -12.00 -3.53 -26.74
CA VAL A 237 -12.36 -4.95 -26.92
C VAL A 237 -13.72 -4.99 -27.63
N ASP A 238 -13.73 -5.40 -28.87
CA ASP A 238 -14.93 -5.43 -29.73
C ASP A 238 -15.66 -4.08 -29.76
N GLY A 239 -14.91 -2.98 -29.85
CA GLY A 239 -15.42 -1.61 -29.89
C GLY A 239 -15.92 -1.07 -28.52
N LYS A 240 -15.65 -1.77 -27.42
CA LYS A 240 -16.02 -1.37 -26.06
C LYS A 240 -14.80 -0.99 -25.24
N ASN A 241 -14.91 0.11 -24.50
CA ASN A 241 -13.93 0.55 -23.53
C ASN A 241 -14.33 0.12 -22.11
N TYR A 242 -13.46 -0.69 -21.48
CA TYR A 242 -13.64 -1.17 -20.10
C TYR A 242 -12.79 -0.41 -19.08
N VAL A 243 -12.06 0.62 -19.49
CA VAL A 243 -11.12 1.37 -18.62
C VAL A 243 -11.67 2.77 -18.36
N SER A 244 -11.56 3.21 -17.11
CA SER A 244 -11.93 4.58 -16.70
C SER A 244 -10.99 5.62 -17.31
N PRO A 245 -11.43 6.89 -17.43
CA PRO A 245 -10.55 7.98 -17.81
C PRO A 245 -9.35 8.14 -16.85
N ILE A 246 -8.22 8.59 -17.40
CA ILE A 246 -7.03 8.90 -16.61
C ILE A 246 -7.33 10.08 -15.69
N ARG A 247 -6.96 9.96 -14.43
CA ARG A 247 -7.10 10.99 -13.39
C ARG A 247 -5.74 11.48 -12.92
N ASN A 248 -5.70 12.64 -12.26
CA ASN A 248 -4.48 13.24 -11.73
C ASN A 248 -4.47 13.20 -10.19
N GLN A 249 -3.44 12.62 -9.61
CA GLN A 249 -3.25 12.55 -8.16
C GLN A 249 -2.80 13.87 -7.52
N GLY A 250 -2.38 14.87 -8.32
CA GLY A 250 -1.87 16.14 -7.82
C GLY A 250 -0.55 15.98 -7.06
N ALA A 251 -0.37 16.76 -6.00
CA ALA A 251 0.85 16.77 -5.17
C ALA A 251 0.80 15.76 -4.00
N CYS A 252 -0.08 14.78 -4.04
CA CYS A 252 -0.25 13.74 -3.03
C CYS A 252 0.33 12.41 -3.53
N GLY A 253 1.07 11.67 -2.70
CA GLY A 253 1.65 10.36 -3.00
C GLY A 253 0.61 9.23 -3.01
N SER A 254 -0.54 9.45 -3.66
CA SER A 254 -1.71 8.56 -3.67
C SER A 254 -1.82 7.67 -4.92
N CYS A 255 -0.71 7.46 -5.65
CA CYS A 255 -0.69 6.61 -6.84
C CYS A 255 -1.24 5.19 -6.57
N TYR A 256 -0.95 4.62 -5.41
CA TYR A 256 -1.48 3.33 -4.96
C TYR A 256 -3.02 3.31 -4.90
N ALA A 257 -3.64 4.40 -4.43
CA ALA A 257 -5.09 4.54 -4.34
C ALA A 257 -5.72 4.67 -5.74
N PHE A 258 -5.15 5.52 -6.61
CA PHE A 258 -5.62 5.68 -7.99
C PHE A 258 -5.47 4.40 -8.82
N ALA A 259 -4.32 3.73 -8.74
CA ALA A 259 -4.08 2.50 -9.48
C ALA A 259 -5.04 1.39 -9.06
N THR A 260 -5.26 1.24 -7.75
CA THR A 260 -6.18 0.20 -7.24
C THR A 260 -7.64 0.54 -7.55
N ALA A 261 -8.08 1.78 -7.36
CA ALA A 261 -9.43 2.21 -7.73
C ALA A 261 -9.71 1.96 -9.22
N ALA A 262 -8.80 2.38 -10.11
CA ALA A 262 -8.92 2.17 -11.55
C ALA A 262 -8.96 0.69 -11.93
N MET A 263 -8.17 -0.16 -11.26
CA MET A 263 -8.21 -1.61 -11.45
C MET A 263 -9.57 -2.18 -11.08
N PHE A 264 -10.16 -1.82 -9.93
CA PHE A 264 -11.47 -2.26 -9.51
C PHE A 264 -12.58 -1.76 -10.46
N GLU A 265 -12.52 -0.50 -10.87
CA GLU A 265 -13.45 0.10 -11.84
C GLU A 265 -13.46 -0.70 -13.15
N ALA A 266 -12.28 -1.00 -13.69
CA ALA A 266 -12.15 -1.76 -14.92
C ALA A 266 -12.66 -3.21 -14.76
N ARG A 267 -12.32 -3.88 -13.66
CA ARG A 267 -12.78 -5.26 -13.39
C ARG A 267 -14.31 -5.34 -13.22
N VAL A 268 -14.94 -4.36 -12.57
CA VAL A 268 -16.40 -4.27 -12.50
C VAL A 268 -17.00 -4.10 -13.90
N ARG A 269 -16.39 -3.26 -14.76
CA ARG A 269 -16.81 -3.08 -16.16
C ARG A 269 -16.67 -4.39 -16.95
N VAL A 270 -15.55 -5.10 -16.81
CA VAL A 270 -15.32 -6.40 -17.46
C VAL A 270 -16.36 -7.42 -17.01
N MET A 271 -16.56 -7.61 -15.71
CA MET A 271 -17.53 -8.57 -15.18
C MET A 271 -18.98 -8.24 -15.54
N SER A 272 -19.32 -6.97 -15.67
CA SER A 272 -20.67 -6.51 -16.02
C SER A 272 -20.88 -6.31 -17.53
N ASN A 273 -19.90 -6.64 -18.37
CA ASN A 273 -19.90 -6.31 -19.79
C ASN A 273 -20.18 -4.82 -20.07
N ALA A 274 -19.57 -3.96 -19.26
CA ALA A 274 -19.69 -2.49 -19.28
C ALA A 274 -21.10 -1.94 -18.98
N THR A 275 -22.00 -2.74 -18.36
CA THR A 275 -23.32 -2.24 -17.89
C THR A 275 -23.22 -1.47 -16.59
N LYS A 276 -22.14 -1.68 -15.81
CA LYS A 276 -21.81 -0.92 -14.60
C LYS A 276 -20.50 -0.18 -14.82
N THR A 277 -20.48 1.11 -14.55
CA THR A 277 -19.33 1.98 -14.79
C THR A 277 -18.97 2.81 -13.55
N PRO A 278 -18.66 2.16 -12.40
CA PRO A 278 -18.35 2.90 -11.18
C PRO A 278 -17.09 3.76 -11.37
N VAL A 279 -16.99 4.81 -10.58
CA VAL A 279 -15.78 5.62 -10.38
C VAL A 279 -15.54 5.72 -8.88
N PHE A 280 -14.53 5.03 -8.38
CA PHE A 280 -14.25 4.97 -6.95
C PHE A 280 -13.41 6.16 -6.46
N SER A 281 -13.61 6.52 -5.20
CA SER A 281 -12.93 7.61 -4.53
C SER A 281 -11.51 7.22 -4.08
N PRO A 282 -10.45 7.83 -4.62
CA PRO A 282 -9.13 7.71 -4.02
C PRO A 282 -9.04 8.47 -2.68
N GLN A 283 -9.90 9.48 -2.44
CA GLN A 283 -9.90 10.22 -1.18
C GLN A 283 -10.38 9.36 0.00
N ASP A 284 -11.38 8.51 -0.20
CA ASP A 284 -11.80 7.53 0.81
C ASP A 284 -10.61 6.66 1.25
N ILE A 285 -9.83 6.17 0.28
CA ILE A 285 -8.64 5.38 0.55
C ILE A 285 -7.57 6.18 1.30
N VAL A 286 -7.28 7.41 0.84
CA VAL A 286 -6.28 8.30 1.45
C VAL A 286 -6.66 8.68 2.88
N SER A 287 -7.93 8.96 3.14
CA SER A 287 -8.38 9.52 4.41
C SER A 287 -8.84 8.49 5.43
N CYS A 288 -9.32 7.31 4.98
CA CYS A 288 -10.02 6.35 5.84
C CYS A 288 -9.31 5.01 5.97
N SER A 289 -8.36 4.68 5.08
CA SER A 289 -7.68 3.38 5.15
C SER A 289 -6.57 3.36 6.20
N GLU A 290 -6.74 2.58 7.27
CA GLU A 290 -5.67 2.30 8.24
C GLU A 290 -4.58 1.38 7.66
N TYR A 291 -4.80 0.83 6.47
CA TYR A 291 -3.83 0.00 5.75
C TYR A 291 -2.88 0.81 4.86
N ALA A 292 -3.00 2.14 4.84
CA ALA A 292 -2.18 3.05 4.05
C ALA A 292 -1.79 4.29 4.87
N GLN A 293 -0.89 5.09 4.34
CA GLN A 293 -0.34 6.27 5.00
C GLN A 293 -0.74 7.57 4.27
N GLY A 294 -1.97 7.63 3.78
CA GLY A 294 -2.52 8.84 3.16
C GLY A 294 -1.72 9.30 1.93
N CYS A 295 -1.34 10.56 1.90
CA CYS A 295 -0.51 11.14 0.83
C CYS A 295 0.96 10.72 0.90
N GLU A 296 1.36 9.98 1.92
CA GLU A 296 2.74 9.52 2.10
C GLU A 296 3.01 8.16 1.46
N GLY A 297 1.98 7.45 1.00
CA GLY A 297 2.13 6.19 0.30
C GLY A 297 1.18 5.08 0.75
N GLY A 298 1.30 3.94 0.12
CA GLY A 298 0.53 2.74 0.40
C GLY A 298 0.75 1.66 -0.67
N PHE A 299 0.09 0.53 -0.51
CA PHE A 299 0.29 -0.63 -1.36
C PHE A 299 -1.01 -1.15 -1.95
N PRO A 300 -1.07 -1.40 -3.28
CA PRO A 300 -2.27 -1.92 -3.94
C PRO A 300 -2.84 -3.19 -3.30
N TYR A 301 -1.99 -4.08 -2.79
CA TYR A 301 -2.43 -5.28 -2.06
C TYR A 301 -3.28 -4.92 -0.84
N LEU A 302 -2.80 -3.97 -0.03
CA LEU A 302 -3.49 -3.53 1.18
C LEU A 302 -4.76 -2.74 0.87
N ILE A 303 -4.80 -1.99 -0.24
CA ILE A 303 -6.03 -1.33 -0.66
C ILE A 303 -7.04 -2.33 -1.21
N SER A 304 -6.59 -3.41 -1.84
CA SER A 304 -7.48 -4.50 -2.22
C SER A 304 -8.04 -5.23 -0.98
N LYS A 305 -7.25 -5.37 0.08
CA LYS A 305 -7.72 -5.81 1.40
C LYS A 305 -8.73 -4.82 1.98
N TYR A 306 -8.47 -3.51 1.94
CA TYR A 306 -9.41 -2.48 2.37
C TYR A 306 -10.75 -2.57 1.62
N ALA A 307 -10.70 -2.77 0.30
CA ALA A 307 -11.90 -2.97 -0.51
C ALA A 307 -12.71 -4.21 -0.08
N GLN A 308 -12.07 -5.26 0.42
CA GLN A 308 -12.76 -6.44 0.95
C GLN A 308 -13.32 -6.19 2.35
N ASP A 309 -12.56 -5.57 3.24
CA ASP A 309 -12.89 -5.46 4.65
C ASP A 309 -13.85 -4.28 4.94
N PHE A 310 -13.68 -3.17 4.21
CA PHE A 310 -14.43 -1.92 4.42
C PHE A 310 -15.28 -1.53 3.21
N GLY A 311 -14.92 -1.98 2.01
CA GLY A 311 -15.53 -1.55 0.75
C GLY A 311 -14.98 -0.21 0.25
N LEU A 312 -15.24 0.11 -1.01
CA LEU A 312 -14.90 1.38 -1.65
C LEU A 312 -16.17 2.21 -1.84
N VAL A 313 -16.06 3.52 -1.77
CA VAL A 313 -17.16 4.46 -2.04
C VAL A 313 -16.98 5.12 -3.40
N ASP A 314 -18.07 5.63 -3.96
CA ASP A 314 -18.02 6.37 -5.22
C ASP A 314 -17.38 7.76 -5.05
N GLU A 315 -16.69 8.22 -6.09
CA GLU A 315 -16.02 9.54 -6.17
C GLU A 315 -16.98 10.69 -5.87
N GLU A 316 -18.24 10.59 -6.34
CA GLU A 316 -19.26 11.61 -6.08
C GLU A 316 -19.61 11.76 -4.59
N CYS A 317 -19.47 10.67 -3.80
CA CYS A 317 -19.75 10.69 -2.38
C CYS A 317 -18.59 11.30 -1.56
N PHE A 318 -17.35 11.02 -1.95
CA PHE A 318 -16.15 11.56 -1.31
C PHE A 318 -15.13 12.01 -2.37
N PRO A 319 -15.32 13.20 -2.95
CA PRO A 319 -14.46 13.71 -4.03
C PRO A 319 -13.01 13.85 -3.63
N TYR A 320 -12.10 13.62 -4.59
CA TYR A 320 -10.67 13.70 -4.37
C TYR A 320 -10.20 15.14 -4.08
N GLU A 321 -9.49 15.32 -2.96
CA GLU A 321 -8.96 16.61 -2.48
C GLU A 321 -7.46 16.79 -2.74
N GLY A 322 -6.71 15.71 -2.96
CA GLY A 322 -5.27 15.73 -3.19
C GLY A 322 -4.43 16.10 -1.98
N LYS A 323 -4.94 15.81 -0.79
CA LYS A 323 -4.28 16.05 0.50
C LYS A 323 -4.80 15.08 1.56
N ASP A 324 -4.04 14.94 2.65
CA ASP A 324 -4.54 14.26 3.83
C ASP A 324 -5.67 15.08 4.45
N SER A 325 -6.77 14.41 4.75
CA SER A 325 -7.92 14.99 5.43
C SER A 325 -8.53 13.95 6.38
N PRO A 326 -9.26 14.38 7.41
CA PRO A 326 -9.96 13.44 8.29
C PRO A 326 -10.90 12.53 7.49
N CYS A 327 -11.01 11.28 7.90
CA CYS A 327 -12.02 10.38 7.37
C CYS A 327 -13.41 10.96 7.66
N ASN A 328 -14.08 11.40 6.62
CA ASN A 328 -15.42 11.95 6.73
C ASN A 328 -16.40 10.85 6.34
N GLU A 329 -16.79 10.04 7.31
CA GLU A 329 -17.77 8.97 7.14
C GLU A 329 -19.16 9.54 6.84
N LYS A 330 -19.31 10.10 5.66
CA LYS A 330 -20.64 10.23 5.10
C LYS A 330 -21.20 8.82 4.96
N LYS A 331 -22.52 8.69 5.12
CA LYS A 331 -23.22 7.41 4.88
C LYS A 331 -23.22 7.09 3.38
N CYS A 332 -22.04 6.87 2.82
CA CYS A 332 -21.87 6.44 1.45
C CYS A 332 -22.17 4.95 1.33
N SER A 333 -22.80 4.56 0.24
CA SER A 333 -22.89 3.15 -0.13
C SER A 333 -21.50 2.63 -0.46
N ARG A 334 -21.12 1.47 0.09
CA ARG A 334 -19.83 0.84 -0.12
C ARG A 334 -19.95 -0.37 -1.04
N GLN A 335 -19.03 -0.51 -1.96
CA GLN A 335 -18.92 -1.66 -2.86
C GLN A 335 -17.71 -2.50 -2.46
N PHE A 336 -17.94 -3.79 -2.23
CA PHE A 336 -16.91 -4.70 -1.68
C PHE A 336 -16.22 -5.49 -2.79
N GLY A 337 -14.89 -5.53 -2.76
CA GLY A 337 -14.07 -6.44 -3.54
C GLY A 337 -13.83 -7.74 -2.79
N THR A 338 -13.49 -8.81 -3.49
CA THR A 338 -13.14 -10.10 -2.88
C THR A 338 -12.02 -10.78 -3.65
N GLY A 339 -11.30 -11.66 -2.96
CA GLY A 339 -10.31 -12.53 -3.61
C GLY A 339 -9.03 -11.83 -4.05
N TYR A 340 -8.61 -10.77 -3.34
CA TYR A 340 -7.33 -10.11 -3.62
C TYR A 340 -6.15 -11.07 -3.41
N HIS A 341 -5.18 -10.95 -4.30
CA HIS A 341 -3.95 -11.77 -4.25
C HIS A 341 -2.84 -11.11 -5.07
N TYR A 342 -1.60 -11.49 -4.83
CA TYR A 342 -0.50 -11.22 -5.74
C TYR A 342 -0.60 -12.11 -6.97
N ILE A 343 -0.22 -11.59 -8.14
CA ILE A 343 -0.10 -12.41 -9.36
C ILE A 343 0.98 -13.46 -9.11
N GLY A 344 0.61 -14.74 -9.29
CA GLY A 344 1.45 -15.87 -8.90
C GLY A 344 1.25 -16.37 -7.47
N GLY A 345 0.41 -15.72 -6.67
CA GLY A 345 -0.02 -16.17 -5.34
C GLY A 345 0.61 -15.42 -4.17
N PHE A 346 1.91 -15.16 -4.16
CA PHE A 346 2.62 -14.49 -3.06
C PHE A 346 3.53 -13.36 -3.57
N TYR A 347 3.99 -12.49 -2.68
CA TYR A 347 4.90 -11.38 -3.01
C TYR A 347 6.22 -11.88 -3.56
N GLY A 348 6.50 -11.59 -4.83
CA GLY A 348 7.67 -12.08 -5.55
C GLY A 348 7.41 -13.25 -6.51
N ALA A 349 6.21 -13.83 -6.52
CA ALA A 349 5.85 -14.92 -7.44
C ALA A 349 5.59 -14.44 -8.88
N CYS A 350 5.42 -13.15 -9.08
CA CYS A 350 5.05 -12.56 -10.35
C CYS A 350 6.12 -12.76 -11.44
N ASN A 351 5.67 -12.98 -12.67
CA ASN A 351 6.47 -12.94 -13.89
C ASN A 351 5.61 -12.41 -15.06
N GLU A 352 6.22 -12.17 -16.20
CA GLU A 352 5.55 -11.59 -17.37
C GLU A 352 4.39 -12.46 -17.86
N GLU A 353 4.57 -13.77 -17.96
CA GLU A 353 3.56 -14.70 -18.45
C GLU A 353 2.32 -14.70 -17.57
N LEU A 354 2.50 -14.72 -16.26
CA LEU A 354 1.41 -14.65 -15.29
C LEU A 354 0.68 -13.31 -15.36
N MET A 355 1.41 -12.20 -15.55
CA MET A 355 0.80 -10.87 -15.73
C MET A 355 -0.05 -10.82 -17.00
N ARG A 356 0.47 -11.34 -18.13
CA ARG A 356 -0.27 -11.39 -19.40
C ARG A 356 -1.53 -12.24 -19.30
N ILE A 357 -1.44 -13.42 -18.66
CA ILE A 357 -2.58 -14.31 -18.43
C ILE A 357 -3.64 -13.61 -17.59
N GLU A 358 -3.25 -13.02 -16.47
CA GLU A 358 -4.18 -12.33 -15.54
C GLU A 358 -4.84 -11.13 -16.23
N LEU A 359 -4.04 -10.31 -16.93
CA LEU A 359 -4.53 -9.12 -17.64
C LEU A 359 -5.60 -9.48 -18.67
N VAL A 360 -5.33 -10.45 -19.53
CA VAL A 360 -6.27 -10.82 -20.61
C VAL A 360 -7.51 -11.51 -20.06
N LYS A 361 -7.36 -12.35 -19.04
CA LYS A 361 -8.44 -13.17 -18.51
C LYS A 361 -9.40 -12.41 -17.60
N ASN A 362 -8.84 -11.59 -16.69
CA ASN A 362 -9.58 -11.04 -15.55
C ASN A 362 -9.69 -9.51 -15.54
N GLY A 363 -8.98 -8.83 -16.45
CA GLY A 363 -8.99 -7.36 -16.52
C GLY A 363 -7.68 -6.72 -16.10
N PRO A 364 -7.60 -5.40 -16.14
CA PRO A 364 -6.41 -4.63 -15.72
C PRO A 364 -5.90 -5.02 -14.35
N ILE A 365 -4.59 -4.85 -14.17
CA ILE A 365 -3.85 -5.17 -12.95
C ILE A 365 -3.16 -3.91 -12.42
N SER A 366 -3.00 -3.82 -11.10
CA SER A 366 -2.21 -2.77 -10.47
C SER A 366 -0.75 -3.21 -10.38
N VAL A 367 0.16 -2.37 -10.84
CA VAL A 367 1.60 -2.64 -10.84
C VAL A 367 2.36 -1.50 -10.17
N ALA A 368 3.55 -1.82 -9.66
CA ALA A 368 4.52 -0.84 -9.20
C ALA A 368 5.81 -0.98 -10.00
N PHE A 369 6.50 0.12 -10.23
CA PHE A 369 7.79 0.15 -10.92
C PHE A 369 8.70 1.19 -10.30
N GLU A 370 10.00 1.03 -10.50
CA GLU A 370 11.00 1.99 -10.04
C GLU A 370 11.04 3.20 -10.99
N VAL A 371 10.90 4.40 -10.42
CA VAL A 371 10.88 5.66 -11.19
C VAL A 371 12.31 6.20 -11.32
N TYR A 372 12.79 6.31 -12.55
CA TYR A 372 14.05 6.96 -12.90
C TYR A 372 13.80 8.41 -13.39
N SER A 373 14.87 9.20 -13.48
CA SER A 373 14.79 10.63 -13.77
C SER A 373 14.18 10.97 -15.14
N ASP A 374 14.28 10.09 -16.11
CA ASP A 374 13.70 10.24 -17.46
C ASP A 374 12.18 10.09 -17.45
N PHE A 375 11.62 9.30 -16.53
CA PHE A 375 10.18 9.10 -16.44
C PHE A 375 9.39 10.37 -16.17
N PHE A 376 9.97 11.36 -15.47
CA PHE A 376 9.34 12.67 -15.26
C PHE A 376 9.11 13.46 -16.55
N ASN A 377 9.69 13.02 -17.67
CA ASN A 377 9.51 13.61 -18.99
C ASN A 377 8.65 12.76 -19.93
N TYR A 378 8.16 11.59 -19.49
CA TYR A 378 7.37 10.68 -20.33
C TYR A 378 6.07 11.32 -20.78
N LYS A 379 5.81 11.29 -22.10
CA LYS A 379 4.57 11.78 -22.71
C LYS A 379 3.69 10.67 -23.27
N GLY A 380 4.27 9.65 -23.83
CA GLY A 380 3.53 8.55 -24.46
C GLY A 380 4.43 7.68 -25.33
N GLY A 381 3.94 6.48 -25.67
CA GLY A 381 4.68 5.43 -26.35
C GLY A 381 5.07 4.29 -25.39
N ILE A 382 5.77 3.30 -25.91
CA ILE A 382 6.22 2.11 -25.18
C ILE A 382 7.72 1.96 -25.28
#